data_5693039358486c29f78331db197ad94a
#
_entry.id   5693039358486c29f78331db197ad94a
#
_cell.length_a   1.000
_cell.length_b   1.000
_cell.length_c   1.000
_cell.angle_alpha   90.00
_cell.angle_beta   90.00
_cell.angle_gamma   90.00
#
_symmetry.space_group_name_H-M   'P 1'
#
loop_
_entity.id
_entity.type
_entity.pdbx_description
1 polymer ?
#
loop_
_entity_poly.entity_id
_entity_poly.type
_entity_poly.pdbx_seq_one_letter_code
_entity_poly.pdbx_strand_id
1 'polypeptide(L)'
;MKPDAFIDELWSYAAEVPMEQHPWFDGIVKHRWTKEQIILGEVQHYLRVRTNPIFFGHMAINAVSAKEYTVMETVLENFMEELGGKRTHVDIMLQFLEEGGITREQADNAEPAPGTLAAIEMIIGCCQRRSALEGVAM
;
A
#
# COMPACT_ATOMS: atom_id res chain seq x y z
N MET A 1 -9.51 26.92 4.06
CA MET A 1 -10.21 26.00 4.98
C MET A 1 -9.43 25.92 6.28
N LYS A 2 -10.09 25.78 7.44
CA LYS A 2 -9.37 25.54 8.70
C LYS A 2 -8.85 24.08 8.66
N PRO A 3 -7.66 23.77 9.26
CA PRO A 3 -7.10 22.43 9.25
C PRO A 3 -8.09 21.36 9.73
N ASP A 4 -8.80 21.61 10.83
CA ASP A 4 -9.77 20.65 11.38
C ASP A 4 -10.91 20.34 10.40
N ALA A 5 -11.45 21.35 9.71
CA ALA A 5 -12.51 21.16 8.72
C ALA A 5 -12.02 20.36 7.49
N PHE A 6 -10.74 20.46 7.15
CA PHE A 6 -10.14 19.65 6.09
C PHE A 6 -10.01 18.17 6.52
N ILE A 7 -9.58 17.93 7.74
CA ILE A 7 -9.50 16.59 8.31
C ILE A 7 -10.90 15.94 8.41
N ASP A 8 -11.89 16.70 8.88
CA ASP A 8 -13.28 16.21 8.94
C ASP A 8 -13.82 15.83 7.56
N GLU A 9 -13.48 16.63 6.53
CA GLU A 9 -13.85 16.32 5.13
C GLU A 9 -13.18 15.04 4.64
N LEU A 10 -11.88 14.84 4.91
CA LEU A 10 -11.17 13.59 4.57
C LEU A 10 -11.80 12.37 5.27
N TRP A 11 -12.14 12.48 6.55
CA TRP A 11 -12.84 11.41 7.27
C TRP A 11 -14.21 11.12 6.69
N SER A 12 -14.94 12.14 6.19
CA SER A 12 -16.24 11.91 5.54
C SER A 12 -16.10 11.09 4.25
N TYR A 13 -15.07 11.35 3.43
CA TYR A 13 -14.79 10.54 2.24
C TYR A 13 -14.39 9.10 2.60
N ALA A 14 -13.54 8.93 3.61
CA ALA A 14 -13.15 7.59 4.07
C ALA A 14 -14.36 6.78 4.56
N ALA A 15 -15.33 7.44 5.20
CA ALA A 15 -16.56 6.81 5.68
C ALA A 15 -17.55 6.41 4.57
N GLU A 16 -17.43 6.96 3.35
CA GLU A 16 -18.25 6.56 2.20
C GLU A 16 -17.91 5.15 1.71
N VAL A 17 -16.67 4.70 1.95
CA VAL A 17 -16.20 3.36 1.57
C VAL A 17 -15.57 2.68 2.79
N PRO A 18 -16.38 2.29 3.79
CA PRO A 18 -15.87 1.71 5.01
C PRO A 18 -15.22 0.35 4.73
N MET A 19 -13.97 0.21 5.17
CA MET A 19 -13.17 -0.99 4.90
C MET A 19 -13.81 -2.26 5.46
N GLU A 20 -14.46 -2.17 6.61
CA GLU A 20 -15.15 -3.29 7.26
C GLU A 20 -16.35 -3.82 6.45
N GLN A 21 -16.89 -3.03 5.52
CA GLN A 21 -17.97 -3.45 4.61
C GLN A 21 -17.43 -3.98 3.28
N HIS A 22 -16.11 -3.87 3.04
CA HIS A 22 -15.53 -4.42 1.84
C HIS A 22 -15.69 -5.95 1.83
N PRO A 23 -16.17 -6.57 0.74
CA PRO A 23 -16.48 -8.01 0.70
C PRO A 23 -15.35 -8.92 1.12
N TRP A 24 -14.09 -8.52 0.86
CA TRP A 24 -12.91 -9.26 1.28
C TRP A 24 -12.78 -9.32 2.80
N PHE A 25 -12.80 -8.18 3.48
CA PHE A 25 -12.63 -8.10 4.94
C PHE A 25 -13.86 -8.67 5.67
N ASP A 26 -15.06 -8.37 5.19
CA ASP A 26 -16.29 -8.98 5.72
C ASP A 26 -16.27 -10.51 5.58
N GLY A 27 -15.72 -11.02 4.48
CA GLY A 27 -15.54 -12.45 4.26
C GLY A 27 -14.53 -13.09 5.20
N ILE A 28 -13.43 -12.40 5.53
CA ILE A 28 -12.44 -12.85 6.53
C ILE A 28 -13.09 -12.91 7.91
N VAL A 29 -13.70 -11.80 8.36
CA VAL A 29 -14.35 -11.70 9.69
C VAL A 29 -15.46 -12.74 9.87
N LYS A 30 -16.20 -13.03 8.82
CA LYS A 30 -17.30 -14.02 8.83
C LYS A 30 -16.85 -15.44 8.47
N HIS A 31 -15.54 -15.69 8.39
CA HIS A 31 -14.96 -17.01 8.06
C HIS A 31 -15.54 -17.62 6.76
N ARG A 32 -15.82 -16.80 5.74
CA ARG A 32 -16.35 -17.24 4.45
C ARG A 32 -15.29 -17.69 3.46
N TRP A 33 -14.04 -17.26 3.67
CA TRP A 33 -12.91 -17.61 2.81
C TRP A 33 -12.18 -18.85 3.32
N THR A 34 -11.78 -19.73 2.42
CA THR A 34 -10.85 -20.83 2.76
C THR A 34 -9.44 -20.27 2.98
N LYS A 35 -8.59 -21.07 3.61
CA LYS A 35 -7.16 -20.71 3.77
C LYS A 35 -6.52 -20.40 2.41
N GLU A 36 -6.77 -21.23 1.41
CA GLU A 36 -6.22 -21.06 0.07
C GLU A 36 -6.67 -19.75 -0.59
N GLN A 37 -7.93 -19.37 -0.42
CA GLN A 37 -8.45 -18.11 -0.94
C GLN A 37 -7.80 -16.91 -0.24
N ILE A 38 -7.59 -16.99 1.08
CA ILE A 38 -6.88 -15.94 1.82
C ILE A 38 -5.44 -15.82 1.32
N ILE A 39 -4.72 -16.95 1.19
CA ILE A 39 -3.35 -16.95 0.68
C ILE A 39 -3.26 -16.36 -0.74
N LEU A 40 -4.19 -16.69 -1.63
CA LEU A 40 -4.24 -16.09 -2.98
C LEU A 40 -4.45 -14.56 -2.94
N GLY A 41 -5.31 -14.09 -2.04
CA GLY A 41 -5.51 -12.65 -1.82
C GLY A 41 -4.24 -11.98 -1.29
N GLU A 42 -3.54 -12.62 -0.35
CA GLU A 42 -2.29 -12.09 0.20
C GLU A 42 -1.12 -12.14 -0.80
N VAL A 43 -1.11 -13.05 -1.77
CA VAL A 43 -0.18 -12.98 -2.91
C VAL A 43 -0.43 -11.68 -3.69
N GLN A 44 -1.68 -11.30 -3.95
CA GLN A 44 -2.00 -10.04 -4.63
C GLN A 44 -1.60 -8.82 -3.79
N HIS A 45 -1.80 -8.88 -2.49
CA HIS A 45 -1.33 -7.86 -1.56
C HIS A 45 0.20 -7.74 -1.57
N TYR A 46 0.92 -8.86 -1.53
CA TYR A 46 2.38 -8.89 -1.66
C TYR A 46 2.87 -8.20 -2.94
N LEU A 47 2.26 -8.50 -4.09
CA LEU A 47 2.61 -7.88 -5.37
C LEU A 47 2.48 -6.35 -5.34
N ARG A 48 1.51 -5.83 -4.60
CA ARG A 48 1.36 -4.39 -4.38
C ARG A 48 2.40 -3.86 -3.38
N VAL A 49 2.57 -4.51 -2.23
CA VAL A 49 3.47 -4.05 -1.15
C VAL A 49 4.92 -3.95 -1.63
N ARG A 50 5.39 -4.91 -2.43
CA ARG A 50 6.77 -4.87 -2.96
C ARG A 50 7.06 -3.66 -3.85
N THR A 51 6.02 -2.92 -4.27
CA THR A 51 6.18 -1.68 -5.04
C THR A 51 6.23 -0.42 -4.17
N ASN A 52 6.00 -0.53 -2.85
CA ASN A 52 6.00 0.61 -1.94
C ASN A 52 7.28 1.47 -2.06
N PRO A 53 8.49 0.91 -2.15
CA PRO A 53 9.70 1.71 -2.29
C PRO A 53 9.70 2.60 -3.54
N ILE A 54 9.05 2.17 -4.61
CA ILE A 54 9.00 2.92 -5.87
C ILE A 54 8.21 4.22 -5.68
N PHE A 55 7.01 4.12 -5.11
CA PHE A 55 6.19 5.32 -4.95
C PHE A 55 6.69 6.24 -3.83
N PHE A 56 7.23 5.72 -2.73
CA PHE A 56 7.92 6.54 -1.72
C PHE A 56 9.11 7.29 -2.30
N GLY A 57 9.91 6.64 -3.17
CA GLY A 57 10.98 7.29 -3.88
C GLY A 57 10.50 8.45 -4.75
N HIS A 58 9.41 8.29 -5.51
CA HIS A 58 8.81 9.37 -6.29
C HIS A 58 8.29 10.52 -5.41
N MET A 59 7.61 10.21 -4.32
CA MET A 59 7.13 11.23 -3.39
C MET A 59 8.28 12.03 -2.77
N ALA A 60 9.37 11.37 -2.37
CA ALA A 60 10.55 12.05 -1.82
C ALA A 60 11.16 13.01 -2.85
N ILE A 61 11.31 12.59 -4.12
CA ILE A 61 11.80 13.46 -5.21
C ILE A 61 10.89 14.67 -5.40
N ASN A 62 9.57 14.46 -5.42
CA ASN A 62 8.61 15.55 -5.61
C ASN A 62 8.63 16.53 -4.43
N ALA A 63 8.72 16.04 -3.20
CA ALA A 63 8.82 16.87 -1.99
C ALA A 63 10.09 17.75 -2.00
N VAL A 64 11.24 17.16 -2.34
CA VAL A 64 12.51 17.90 -2.48
C VAL A 64 12.39 18.96 -3.56
N SER A 65 11.84 18.62 -4.72
CA SER A 65 11.69 19.54 -5.85
C SER A 65 10.77 20.72 -5.51
N ALA A 66 9.76 20.48 -4.69
CA ALA A 66 8.84 21.53 -4.19
C ALA A 66 9.36 22.27 -2.94
N LYS A 67 10.52 21.86 -2.39
CA LYS A 67 11.07 22.35 -1.11
C LYS A 67 10.18 22.10 0.11
N GLU A 68 9.39 21.06 0.06
CA GLU A 68 8.50 20.59 1.13
C GLU A 68 9.28 19.64 2.06
N TYR A 69 10.28 20.15 2.77
CA TYR A 69 11.24 19.30 3.50
C TYR A 69 10.61 18.49 4.63
N THR A 70 9.59 19.01 5.31
CA THR A 70 8.88 18.23 6.34
C THR A 70 8.13 17.05 5.75
N VAL A 71 7.51 17.21 4.58
CA VAL A 71 6.88 16.10 3.85
C VAL A 71 7.93 15.08 3.42
N MET A 72 9.07 15.55 2.91
CA MET A 72 10.19 14.70 2.54
C MET A 72 10.69 13.85 3.72
N GLU A 73 10.88 14.46 4.89
CA GLU A 73 11.33 13.75 6.10
C GLU A 73 10.37 12.62 6.45
N THR A 74 9.06 12.89 6.51
CA THR A 74 8.03 11.87 6.78
C THR A 74 8.02 10.75 5.73
N VAL A 75 8.15 11.11 4.45
CA VAL A 75 8.20 10.12 3.36
C VAL A 75 9.45 9.25 3.46
N LEU A 76 10.60 9.83 3.80
CA LEU A 76 11.86 9.08 3.97
C LEU A 76 11.82 8.16 5.19
N GLU A 77 11.17 8.55 6.29
CA GLU A 77 10.97 7.67 7.44
C GLU A 77 10.19 6.42 7.01
N ASN A 78 9.05 6.58 6.34
CA ASN A 78 8.27 5.45 5.81
C ASN A 78 9.08 4.62 4.79
N PHE A 79 9.81 5.26 3.89
CA PHE A 79 10.68 4.58 2.93
C PHE A 79 11.73 3.69 3.63
N MET A 80 12.32 4.20 4.70
CA MET A 80 13.30 3.44 5.49
C MET A 80 12.66 2.29 6.26
N GLU A 81 11.42 2.41 6.71
CA GLU A 81 10.68 1.31 7.32
C GLU A 81 10.37 0.20 6.31
N GLU A 82 10.09 0.55 5.05
CA GLU A 82 9.85 -0.41 3.97
C GLU A 82 11.11 -1.17 3.54
N LEU A 83 12.26 -0.50 3.52
CA LEU A 83 13.53 -1.06 3.00
C LEU A 83 14.57 -1.37 4.06
N GLY A 84 14.52 -0.63 5.16
CA GLY A 84 15.55 -0.64 6.18
C GLY A 84 15.06 -1.34 7.46
N GLY A 85 15.91 -1.94 8.16
CA GLY A 85 15.61 -2.61 9.41
C GLY A 85 15.87 -4.11 9.34
N LYS A 86 15.67 -4.75 10.49
CA LYS A 86 15.89 -6.21 10.61
C LYS A 86 14.82 -7.03 9.89
N ARG A 87 13.68 -6.42 9.59
CA ARG A 87 12.52 -7.08 8.99
C ARG A 87 11.64 -6.04 8.31
N THR A 88 11.57 -6.08 7.00
CA THR A 88 10.74 -5.19 6.18
C THR A 88 9.28 -5.68 6.10
N HIS A 89 8.36 -4.83 5.62
CA HIS A 89 6.99 -5.27 5.33
C HIS A 89 6.96 -6.41 4.31
N VAL A 90 7.83 -6.38 3.31
CA VAL A 90 7.99 -7.47 2.34
C VAL A 90 8.39 -8.78 3.02
N ASP A 91 9.32 -8.73 4.00
CA ASP A 91 9.74 -9.94 4.73
C ASP A 91 8.60 -10.51 5.59
N ILE A 92 7.78 -9.65 6.20
CA ILE A 92 6.61 -10.07 6.97
C ILE A 92 5.59 -10.78 6.07
N MET A 93 5.29 -10.20 4.91
CA MET A 93 4.38 -10.78 3.94
C MET A 93 4.88 -12.13 3.42
N LEU A 94 6.16 -12.20 3.06
CA LEU A 94 6.76 -13.44 2.58
C LEU A 94 6.74 -14.54 3.63
N GLN A 95 7.04 -14.23 4.88
CA GLN A 95 6.91 -15.21 5.95
C GLN A 95 5.48 -15.76 6.06
N PHE A 96 4.48 -14.87 6.00
CA PHE A 96 3.07 -15.29 6.02
C PHE A 96 2.73 -16.21 4.83
N LEU A 97 3.21 -15.86 3.63
CA LEU A 97 2.99 -16.66 2.42
C LEU A 97 3.68 -18.03 2.51
N GLU A 98 4.92 -18.08 3.03
CA GLU A 98 5.67 -19.33 3.24
C GLU A 98 4.96 -20.26 4.24
N GLU A 99 4.44 -19.71 5.35
CA GLU A 99 3.59 -20.45 6.30
C GLU A 99 2.27 -20.92 5.66
N GLY A 100 1.82 -20.22 4.63
CA GLY A 100 0.69 -20.57 3.77
C GLY A 100 1.02 -21.63 2.70
N GLY A 101 2.30 -21.96 2.51
CA GLY A 101 2.78 -22.93 1.51
C GLY A 101 3.17 -22.32 0.17
N ILE A 102 3.30 -21.00 0.06
CA ILE A 102 3.75 -20.28 -1.13
C ILE A 102 5.22 -19.90 -0.94
N THR A 103 6.10 -20.38 -1.81
CA THR A 103 7.51 -20.00 -1.77
C THR A 103 7.71 -18.55 -2.25
N ARG A 104 8.84 -17.93 -1.86
CA ARG A 104 9.25 -16.60 -2.39
C ARG A 104 9.24 -16.61 -3.92
N GLU A 105 9.79 -17.61 -4.55
CA GLU A 105 9.84 -17.71 -6.02
C GLU A 105 8.44 -17.74 -6.64
N GLN A 106 7.50 -18.46 -6.03
CA GLN A 106 6.10 -18.48 -6.49
C GLN A 106 5.43 -17.12 -6.32
N ALA A 107 5.67 -16.44 -5.18
CA ALA A 107 5.12 -15.11 -4.93
C ALA A 107 5.70 -14.07 -5.90
N ASP A 108 7.02 -14.11 -6.15
CA ASP A 108 7.72 -13.17 -7.04
C ASP A 108 7.28 -13.31 -8.50
N ASN A 109 6.98 -14.54 -8.93
CA ASN A 109 6.55 -14.86 -10.30
C ASN A 109 5.03 -14.86 -10.48
N ALA A 110 4.26 -14.58 -9.44
CA ALA A 110 2.80 -14.50 -9.56
C ALA A 110 2.38 -13.32 -10.44
N GLU A 111 1.35 -13.54 -11.24
CA GLU A 111 0.78 -12.48 -12.07
C GLU A 111 -0.21 -11.64 -11.25
N PRO A 112 -0.11 -10.30 -11.32
CA PRO A 112 -1.09 -9.45 -10.68
C PRO A 112 -2.46 -9.59 -11.36
N ALA A 113 -3.49 -9.75 -10.56
CA ALA A 113 -4.86 -9.65 -11.05
C ALA A 113 -5.11 -8.24 -11.66
N PRO A 114 -6.04 -8.08 -12.59
CA PRO A 114 -6.29 -6.78 -13.24
C PRO A 114 -6.52 -5.63 -12.25
N GLY A 115 -7.23 -5.85 -11.14
CA GLY A 115 -7.43 -4.85 -10.11
C GLY A 115 -6.15 -4.49 -9.35
N THR A 116 -5.31 -5.49 -9.06
CA THR A 116 -4.00 -5.29 -8.41
C THR A 116 -3.07 -4.48 -9.32
N LEU A 117 -3.00 -4.84 -10.61
CA LEU A 117 -2.20 -4.12 -11.59
C LEU A 117 -2.67 -2.67 -11.73
N ALA A 118 -3.98 -2.45 -11.87
CA ALA A 118 -4.55 -1.11 -11.97
C ALA A 118 -4.24 -0.26 -10.72
N ALA A 119 -4.32 -0.83 -9.51
CA ALA A 119 -3.98 -0.15 -8.28
C ALA A 119 -2.49 0.23 -8.23
N ILE A 120 -1.59 -0.68 -8.61
CA ILE A 120 -0.14 -0.42 -8.65
C ILE A 120 0.16 0.73 -9.63
N GLU A 121 -0.38 0.65 -10.85
CA GLU A 121 -0.15 1.67 -11.88
C GLU A 121 -0.74 3.03 -11.49
N MET A 122 -1.91 3.03 -10.86
CA MET A 122 -2.55 4.26 -10.38
C MET A 122 -1.69 4.92 -9.29
N ILE A 123 -1.27 4.18 -8.27
CA ILE A 123 -0.46 4.71 -7.16
C ILE A 123 0.88 5.24 -7.68
N ILE A 124 1.62 4.44 -8.43
CA ILE A 124 2.90 4.87 -8.99
C ILE A 124 2.71 6.07 -9.91
N GLY A 125 1.72 6.02 -10.79
CA GLY A 125 1.44 7.11 -11.71
C GLY A 125 1.01 8.42 -11.03
N CYS A 126 0.28 8.36 -9.93
CA CYS A 126 -0.02 9.54 -9.12
C CYS A 126 1.25 10.08 -8.46
N CYS A 127 2.03 9.23 -7.79
CA CYS A 127 3.26 9.65 -7.13
C CYS A 127 4.31 10.20 -8.09
N GLN A 128 4.32 9.75 -9.34
CA GLN A 128 5.22 10.28 -10.38
C GLN A 128 4.79 11.66 -10.91
N ARG A 129 3.50 11.90 -11.06
CA ARG A 129 2.95 13.02 -11.83
C ARG A 129 2.30 14.13 -10.99
N ARG A 130 2.05 13.86 -9.71
CA ARG A 130 1.37 14.76 -8.80
C ARG A 130 2.32 15.33 -7.77
N SER A 131 1.85 16.31 -6.98
CA SER A 131 2.61 16.80 -5.84
C SER A 131 2.85 15.71 -4.79
N ALA A 132 3.84 15.91 -3.93
CA ALA A 132 4.10 14.97 -2.83
C ALA A 132 2.89 14.83 -1.90
N LEU A 133 2.17 15.93 -1.62
CA LEU A 133 0.95 15.92 -0.80
C LEU A 133 -0.19 15.11 -1.44
N GLU A 134 -0.39 15.22 -2.75
CA GLU A 134 -1.35 14.38 -3.46
C GLU A 134 -0.93 12.89 -3.44
N GLY A 135 0.37 12.60 -3.51
CA GLY A 135 0.89 11.24 -3.37
C GLY A 135 0.69 10.66 -1.97
N VAL A 136 0.84 11.46 -0.93
CA VAL A 136 0.60 11.04 0.47
C VAL A 136 -0.89 10.76 0.73
N ALA A 137 -1.79 11.44 0.01
CA ALA A 137 -3.24 11.29 0.16
C ALA A 137 -3.82 10.07 -0.59
N MET A 138 -3.00 9.31 -1.34
CA MET A 138 -3.39 8.09 -2.07
C MET A 138 -3.41 6.86 -1.16
#